data_f7af9f450c34692f287f342295df8510
#
_entry.id   f7af9f450c34692f287f342295df8510
#
_cell.length_a   1.000
_cell.length_b   1.000
_cell.length_c   1.000
_cell.angle_alpha   90.00
_cell.angle_beta   90.00
_cell.angle_gamma   90.00
#
_symmetry.space_group_name_H-M   'P 1'
#
loop_
_entity.id
_entity.type
_entity.pdbx_description
1 polymer ?
#
loop_
_entity_poly.entity_id
_entity_poly.type
_entity_poly.pdbx_seq_one_letter_code
_entity_poly.pdbx_strand_id
1 'polypeptide(L)'
;MAASSGPSVQDLERSRYFLTEWMPPLLRQTAERSPPRVLADLGAGDGGTLWPLDRAGLVGETIYAVDISAEHVALCERLSPKVRGIVSDVAHVDDLSAASVDAVVSSQVIEHLPDDRVLAPEIARLLKPGAWFYVSSVIRGAHAFWMYKGKPPAPERWQLDPTHMREYESEEEFRGVLEHPELELDVVRSSQLKAPLTDLVFRVAALAHIVKRERLPELYLELPGWVSRARRATGIPIPGYRWVEAVGHKRGG
;
A
#
# COMPACT_ATOMS: atom_id res chain seq x y z
N MET A 1 4.21 -31.37 17.78
CA MET A 1 4.17 -30.56 16.54
C MET A 1 4.89 -29.26 16.85
N ALA A 2 6.11 -29.09 16.33
CA ALA A 2 6.84 -27.83 16.49
C ALA A 2 6.11 -26.75 15.72
N ALA A 3 5.70 -25.68 16.40
CA ALA A 3 5.22 -24.47 15.74
C ALA A 3 6.36 -23.97 14.83
N SER A 4 6.14 -23.91 13.53
CA SER A 4 7.08 -23.28 12.62
C SER A 4 7.18 -21.82 13.07
N SER A 5 8.32 -21.45 13.63
CA SER A 5 8.62 -20.04 13.90
C SER A 5 8.60 -19.36 12.53
N GLY A 6 7.58 -18.54 12.29
CA GLY A 6 7.52 -17.75 11.07
C GLY A 6 8.79 -16.88 10.91
N PRO A 7 8.99 -16.26 9.74
CA PRO A 7 10.21 -15.51 9.42
C PRO A 7 10.52 -14.45 10.49
N SER A 8 11.80 -14.28 10.80
CA SER A 8 12.24 -13.23 11.73
C SER A 8 12.08 -11.84 11.10
N VAL A 9 12.07 -10.77 11.91
CA VAL A 9 12.08 -9.39 11.39
C VAL A 9 13.28 -9.16 10.48
N GLN A 10 14.44 -9.80 10.76
CA GLN A 10 15.62 -9.73 9.90
C GLN A 10 15.41 -10.46 8.57
N ASP A 11 14.69 -11.58 8.58
CA ASP A 11 14.30 -12.27 7.35
C ASP A 11 13.32 -11.40 6.54
N LEU A 12 12.43 -10.70 7.22
CA LEU A 12 11.54 -9.73 6.62
C LEU A 12 12.30 -8.51 6.08
N GLU A 13 13.25 -7.94 6.80
CA GLU A 13 14.10 -6.84 6.32
C GLU A 13 14.98 -7.25 5.14
N ARG A 14 15.39 -8.50 5.07
CA ARG A 14 16.13 -9.07 3.93
C ARG A 14 15.22 -9.45 2.78
N SER A 15 14.06 -10.04 3.07
CA SER A 15 13.09 -10.47 2.05
C SER A 15 12.37 -9.29 1.41
N ARG A 16 12.38 -8.15 2.06
CA ARG A 16 11.53 -7.07 1.62
C ARG A 16 12.26 -6.03 0.82
N TYR A 17 12.14 -6.30 -0.34
CA TYR A 17 11.84 -5.47 -1.46
C TYR A 17 10.99 -4.23 -1.09
N PHE A 18 10.04 -4.34 -0.17
CA PHE A 18 9.06 -3.34 0.19
C PHE A 18 9.29 -2.63 1.52
N LEU A 19 9.97 -3.23 2.48
CA LEU A 19 10.34 -2.55 3.72
C LEU A 19 11.54 -1.62 3.48
N THR A 20 11.22 -0.47 2.95
CA THR A 20 12.17 0.63 2.84
C THR A 20 11.70 1.75 3.75
N GLU A 21 12.62 2.57 4.24
CA GLU A 21 12.26 3.82 4.94
C GLU A 21 11.61 4.86 4.00
N TRP A 22 11.42 4.48 2.74
CA TRP A 22 10.74 5.32 1.77
C TRP A 22 9.23 5.28 2.02
N MET A 23 8.64 6.44 2.03
CA MET A 23 7.18 6.60 2.00
C MET A 23 6.80 7.68 1.00
N PRO A 24 5.57 7.64 0.47
CA PRO A 24 5.09 8.68 -0.42
C PRO A 24 5.23 10.07 0.21
N PRO A 25 5.76 11.07 -0.53
CA PRO A 25 6.02 12.40 0.02
C PRO A 25 4.77 13.07 0.60
N LEU A 26 3.58 12.83 0.01
CA LEU A 26 2.33 13.37 0.52
C LEU A 26 1.95 12.75 1.87
N LEU A 27 2.07 11.43 2.01
CA LEU A 27 1.84 10.74 3.27
C LEU A 27 2.80 11.25 4.35
N ARG A 28 4.10 11.33 4.04
CA ARG A 28 5.11 11.87 4.97
C ARG A 28 4.74 13.27 5.43
N GLN A 29 4.48 14.18 4.50
CA GLN A 29 4.14 15.58 4.81
C GLN A 29 2.87 15.68 5.66
N THR A 30 1.87 14.85 5.42
CA THR A 30 0.63 14.83 6.18
C THR A 30 0.89 14.34 7.61
N ALA A 31 1.61 13.23 7.77
CA ALA A 31 1.93 12.66 9.08
C ALA A 31 2.88 13.56 9.89
N GLU A 32 3.84 14.26 9.26
CA GLU A 32 4.71 15.24 9.94
C GLU A 32 3.94 16.48 10.41
N ARG A 33 2.94 16.92 9.62
CA ARG A 33 2.12 18.09 9.96
C ARG A 33 1.12 17.80 11.08
N SER A 34 0.57 16.59 11.11
CA SER A 34 -0.41 16.14 12.10
C SER A 34 -0.11 14.68 12.51
N PRO A 35 0.88 14.45 13.41
CA PRO A 35 1.24 13.10 13.83
C PRO A 35 0.07 12.45 14.59
N PRO A 36 -0.44 11.28 14.13
CA PRO A 36 -1.52 10.59 14.82
C PRO A 36 -1.00 9.87 16.07
N ARG A 37 -1.79 9.84 17.13
CA ARG A 37 -1.53 8.96 18.27
C ARG A 37 -1.94 7.53 17.94
N VAL A 38 -3.10 7.38 17.31
CA VAL A 38 -3.68 6.11 16.89
C VAL A 38 -3.91 6.14 15.39
N LEU A 39 -3.31 5.19 14.68
CA LEU A 39 -3.41 5.04 13.23
C LEU A 39 -4.02 3.68 12.88
N ALA A 40 -4.90 3.62 11.88
CA ALA A 40 -5.32 2.37 11.25
C ALA A 40 -4.75 2.30 9.83
N ASP A 41 -4.05 1.20 9.51
CA ASP A 41 -3.59 0.86 8.16
C ASP A 41 -4.53 -0.21 7.60
N LEU A 42 -5.43 0.20 6.70
CA LEU A 42 -6.43 -0.66 6.09
C LEU A 42 -5.85 -1.34 4.86
N GLY A 43 -5.70 -2.66 4.92
CA GLY A 43 -4.97 -3.46 3.95
C GLY A 43 -3.46 -3.32 4.16
N ALA A 44 -3.00 -3.52 5.40
CA ALA A 44 -1.62 -3.31 5.80
C ALA A 44 -0.61 -4.19 5.03
N GLY A 45 -1.09 -5.27 4.42
CA GLY A 45 -0.24 -6.22 3.72
C GLY A 45 0.87 -6.69 4.63
N ASP A 46 2.05 -6.65 4.12
CA ASP A 46 3.22 -7.01 4.89
C ASP A 46 3.89 -5.81 5.62
N GLY A 47 3.19 -4.72 5.82
CA GLY A 47 3.63 -3.58 6.63
C GLY A 47 4.43 -2.52 5.87
N GLY A 48 4.37 -2.52 4.54
CA GLY A 48 5.15 -1.60 3.69
C GLY A 48 4.86 -0.12 3.95
N THR A 49 3.69 0.22 4.45
CA THR A 49 3.29 1.60 4.78
C THR A 49 3.50 1.92 6.25
N LEU A 50 3.09 1.02 7.15
CA LEU A 50 3.20 1.26 8.59
C LEU A 50 4.66 1.28 9.09
N TRP A 51 5.53 0.46 8.49
CA TRP A 51 6.94 0.38 8.89
C TRP A 51 7.69 1.71 8.76
N PRO A 52 7.70 2.39 7.59
CA PRO A 52 8.39 3.68 7.48
C PRO A 52 7.76 4.77 8.34
N LEU A 53 6.45 4.74 8.59
CA LEU A 53 5.78 5.68 9.50
C LEU A 53 6.25 5.51 10.95
N ASP A 54 6.30 4.27 11.44
CA ASP A 54 6.78 3.99 12.80
C ASP A 54 8.28 4.27 12.96
N ARG A 55 9.11 3.86 11.99
CA ARG A 55 10.56 4.11 12.00
C ARG A 55 10.91 5.60 11.99
N ALA A 56 10.10 6.40 11.34
CA ALA A 56 10.24 7.86 11.34
C ALA A 56 9.69 8.53 12.60
N GLY A 57 9.10 7.78 13.55
CA GLY A 57 8.49 8.30 14.76
C GLY A 57 7.22 9.12 14.50
N LEU A 58 6.55 8.87 13.37
CA LEU A 58 5.39 9.65 12.94
C LEU A 58 4.04 9.12 13.49
N VAL A 59 4.05 8.04 14.28
CA VAL A 59 2.88 7.53 14.99
C VAL A 59 3.19 7.42 16.48
N GLY A 60 2.30 7.98 17.31
CA GLY A 60 2.52 8.10 18.75
C GLY A 60 2.42 6.78 19.50
N GLU A 61 1.25 6.15 19.53
CA GLU A 61 0.93 5.11 20.51
C GLU A 61 0.59 3.76 19.88
N THR A 62 -0.34 3.74 18.93
CA THR A 62 -0.89 2.48 18.39
C THR A 62 -1.05 2.54 16.88
N ILE A 63 -0.71 1.45 16.22
CA ILE A 63 -0.96 1.20 14.81
C ILE A 63 -1.82 -0.06 14.71
N TYR A 64 -3.05 0.08 14.26
CA TYR A 64 -3.87 -1.06 13.88
C TYR A 64 -3.52 -1.50 12.47
N ALA A 65 -2.96 -2.69 12.34
CA ALA A 65 -2.68 -3.31 11.05
C ALA A 65 -3.86 -4.22 10.68
N VAL A 66 -4.69 -3.74 9.77
CA VAL A 66 -5.89 -4.47 9.31
C VAL A 66 -5.60 -5.12 7.98
N ASP A 67 -5.78 -6.43 7.88
CA ASP A 67 -5.65 -7.17 6.62
C ASP A 67 -6.52 -8.43 6.66
N ILE A 68 -6.97 -8.89 5.49
CA ILE A 68 -7.75 -10.13 5.38
C ILE A 68 -6.86 -11.38 5.59
N SER A 69 -5.56 -11.25 5.38
CA SER A 69 -4.58 -12.32 5.57
C SER A 69 -4.04 -12.33 7.00
N ALA A 70 -4.33 -13.40 7.73
CA ALA A 70 -3.76 -13.62 9.06
C ALA A 70 -2.22 -13.69 9.04
N GLU A 71 -1.61 -14.11 7.93
CA GLU A 71 -0.16 -14.14 7.77
C GLU A 71 0.41 -12.71 7.71
N HIS A 72 -0.20 -11.82 6.93
CA HIS A 72 0.21 -10.42 6.86
C HIS A 72 0.07 -9.73 8.22
N VAL A 73 -1.05 -9.94 8.89
CA VAL A 73 -1.29 -9.40 10.23
C VAL A 73 -0.21 -9.84 11.21
N ALA A 74 0.09 -11.15 11.26
CA ALA A 74 1.14 -11.70 12.12
C ALA A 74 2.54 -11.16 11.78
N LEU A 75 2.80 -10.82 10.52
CA LEU A 75 4.03 -10.17 10.10
C LEU A 75 4.10 -8.72 10.61
N CYS A 76 3.02 -7.97 10.47
CA CYS A 76 2.95 -6.58 10.93
C CYS A 76 3.19 -6.46 12.43
N GLU A 77 2.62 -7.33 13.26
CA GLU A 77 2.80 -7.32 14.71
C GLU A 77 4.26 -7.48 15.15
N ARG A 78 5.09 -8.10 14.30
CA ARG A 78 6.53 -8.27 14.56
C ARG A 78 7.36 -7.04 14.23
N LEU A 79 6.81 -6.08 13.51
CA LEU A 79 7.54 -4.90 13.06
C LEU A 79 7.75 -3.90 14.18
N SER A 80 6.78 -3.77 15.09
CA SER A 80 6.83 -2.80 16.17
C SER A 80 5.92 -3.21 17.33
N PRO A 81 6.30 -2.93 18.58
CA PRO A 81 5.45 -3.16 19.74
C PRO A 81 4.19 -2.28 19.75
N LYS A 82 4.12 -1.25 18.91
CA LYS A 82 2.92 -0.41 18.75
C LYS A 82 1.86 -1.06 17.88
N VAL A 83 2.22 -2.06 17.07
CA VAL A 83 1.29 -2.69 16.13
C VAL A 83 0.33 -3.62 16.87
N ARG A 84 -0.93 -3.52 16.50
CA ARG A 84 -2.03 -4.41 16.89
C ARG A 84 -2.67 -4.94 15.62
N GLY A 85 -2.57 -6.23 15.42
CA GLY A 85 -3.10 -6.90 14.25
C GLY A 85 -4.59 -7.16 14.35
N ILE A 86 -5.30 -6.94 13.26
CA ILE A 86 -6.74 -7.25 13.11
C ILE A 86 -6.92 -7.99 11.80
N VAL A 87 -7.42 -9.22 11.87
CA VAL A 87 -7.76 -10.00 10.67
C VAL A 87 -9.20 -9.67 10.29
N SER A 88 -9.36 -8.81 9.29
CA SER A 88 -10.68 -8.32 8.87
C SER A 88 -10.69 -7.88 7.41
N ASP A 89 -11.88 -7.88 6.80
CA ASP A 89 -12.13 -7.15 5.57
C ASP A 89 -12.14 -5.63 5.87
N VAL A 90 -11.49 -4.86 5.01
CA VAL A 90 -11.42 -3.39 5.13
C VAL A 90 -12.76 -2.70 4.85
N ALA A 91 -13.74 -3.41 4.31
CA ALA A 91 -15.09 -2.90 4.08
C ALA A 91 -15.83 -2.59 5.38
N HIS A 92 -15.53 -3.32 6.46
CA HIS A 92 -16.07 -3.09 7.80
C HIS A 92 -15.22 -3.78 8.85
N VAL A 93 -14.57 -3.01 9.70
CA VAL A 93 -13.66 -3.51 10.74
C VAL A 93 -14.38 -3.48 12.09
N ASP A 94 -15.07 -4.58 12.43
CA ASP A 94 -15.88 -4.69 13.65
C ASP A 94 -15.09 -4.45 14.93
N ASP A 95 -13.82 -4.82 14.95
CA ASP A 95 -12.91 -4.67 16.10
C ASP A 95 -12.53 -3.21 16.39
N LEU A 96 -12.84 -2.27 15.48
CA LEU A 96 -12.58 -0.85 15.67
C LEU A 96 -13.89 -0.07 15.81
N SER A 97 -14.02 0.63 16.94
CA SER A 97 -15.16 1.50 17.18
C SER A 97 -15.18 2.71 16.26
N ALA A 98 -16.36 3.26 16.01
CA ALA A 98 -16.49 4.52 15.30
C ALA A 98 -15.75 5.65 16.04
N ALA A 99 -15.20 6.60 15.29
CA ALA A 99 -14.46 7.76 15.81
C ALA A 99 -13.35 7.39 16.81
N SER A 100 -12.60 6.31 16.54
CA SER A 100 -11.57 5.78 17.44
C SER A 100 -10.13 6.13 17.01
N VAL A 101 -9.89 6.46 15.73
CA VAL A 101 -8.54 6.70 15.23
C VAL A 101 -8.29 8.15 14.81
N ASP A 102 -7.03 8.59 14.91
CA ASP A 102 -6.57 9.93 14.53
C ASP A 102 -6.13 9.99 13.06
N ALA A 103 -5.89 8.82 12.44
CA ALA A 103 -5.58 8.72 11.03
C ALA A 103 -5.96 7.35 10.46
N VAL A 104 -6.32 7.33 9.18
CA VAL A 104 -6.47 6.12 8.39
C VAL A 104 -5.55 6.20 7.19
N VAL A 105 -4.81 5.12 6.94
CA VAL A 105 -4.02 4.93 5.73
C VAL A 105 -4.53 3.69 5.01
N SER A 106 -4.63 3.76 3.68
CA SER A 106 -4.91 2.60 2.82
C SER A 106 -4.14 2.77 1.51
N SER A 107 -3.12 1.95 1.33
CA SER A 107 -2.17 2.11 0.23
C SER A 107 -2.16 0.90 -0.68
N GLN A 108 -2.56 1.06 -1.94
CA GLN A 108 -2.64 0.00 -2.94
C GLN A 108 -3.58 -1.14 -2.51
N VAL A 109 -4.76 -0.78 -2.06
CA VAL A 109 -5.80 -1.69 -1.57
C VAL A 109 -7.10 -1.55 -2.34
N ILE A 110 -7.52 -0.32 -2.58
CA ILE A 110 -8.83 0.00 -3.15
C ILE A 110 -9.03 -0.63 -4.54
N GLU A 111 -7.97 -0.79 -5.33
CA GLU A 111 -7.98 -1.46 -6.63
C GLU A 111 -8.22 -2.98 -6.55
N HIS A 112 -8.02 -3.58 -5.38
CA HIS A 112 -8.23 -5.01 -5.13
C HIS A 112 -9.65 -5.30 -4.61
N LEU A 113 -10.38 -4.28 -4.15
CA LEU A 113 -11.71 -4.47 -3.59
C LEU A 113 -12.73 -4.82 -4.69
N PRO A 114 -13.61 -5.80 -4.48
CA PRO A 114 -14.72 -6.07 -5.41
C PRO A 114 -15.63 -4.83 -5.61
N ASP A 115 -15.92 -4.11 -4.54
CA ASP A 115 -16.57 -2.80 -4.55
C ASP A 115 -15.66 -1.79 -3.85
N ASP A 116 -15.11 -0.84 -4.60
CA ASP A 116 -14.21 0.19 -4.08
C ASP A 116 -14.93 1.27 -3.26
N ARG A 117 -16.26 1.39 -3.41
CA ARG A 117 -17.07 2.38 -2.72
C ARG A 117 -17.25 2.07 -1.23
N VAL A 118 -16.89 0.88 -0.78
CA VAL A 118 -16.98 0.50 0.64
C VAL A 118 -15.91 1.19 1.51
N LEU A 119 -14.80 1.61 0.89
CA LEU A 119 -13.66 2.13 1.65
C LEU A 119 -13.94 3.50 2.27
N ALA A 120 -14.53 4.43 1.53
CA ALA A 120 -14.79 5.79 2.02
C ALA A 120 -15.76 5.83 3.22
N PRO A 121 -16.89 5.11 3.23
CA PRO A 121 -17.74 4.98 4.42
C PRO A 121 -17.02 4.42 5.64
N GLU A 122 -16.16 3.43 5.47
CA GLU A 122 -15.42 2.84 6.58
C GLU A 122 -14.35 3.81 7.12
N ILE A 123 -13.63 4.51 6.26
CA ILE A 123 -12.73 5.61 6.66
C ILE A 123 -13.51 6.65 7.46
N ALA A 124 -14.65 7.09 6.97
CA ALA A 124 -15.50 8.07 7.65
C ALA A 124 -15.95 7.57 9.03
N ARG A 125 -16.33 6.31 9.15
CA ARG A 125 -16.75 5.70 10.42
C ARG A 125 -15.61 5.70 11.45
N LEU A 126 -14.42 5.26 11.04
CA LEU A 126 -13.28 5.07 11.94
C LEU A 126 -12.65 6.37 12.43
N LEU A 127 -12.59 7.39 11.58
CA LEU A 127 -11.95 8.66 11.90
C LEU A 127 -12.70 9.45 12.99
N LYS A 128 -11.95 10.04 13.90
CA LYS A 128 -12.43 11.13 14.75
C LYS A 128 -12.72 12.38 13.91
N PRO A 129 -13.63 13.28 14.37
CA PRO A 129 -13.81 14.57 13.70
C PRO A 129 -12.47 15.32 13.57
N GLY A 130 -12.18 15.85 12.38
CA GLY A 130 -10.94 16.55 12.06
C GLY A 130 -9.72 15.65 11.83
N ALA A 131 -9.83 14.34 12.02
CA ALA A 131 -8.77 13.37 11.74
C ALA A 131 -8.57 13.17 10.24
N TRP A 132 -7.34 12.85 9.80
CA TRP A 132 -6.99 12.77 8.41
C TRP A 132 -6.95 11.33 7.86
N PHE A 133 -7.03 11.21 6.55
CA PHE A 133 -6.82 9.95 5.85
C PHE A 133 -5.89 10.12 4.65
N TYR A 134 -5.24 9.02 4.28
CA TYR A 134 -4.45 8.87 3.08
C TYR A 134 -4.88 7.61 2.33
N VAL A 135 -5.16 7.74 1.04
CA VAL A 135 -5.45 6.60 0.16
C VAL A 135 -4.59 6.70 -1.09
N SER A 136 -4.02 5.60 -1.53
CA SER A 136 -3.30 5.56 -2.80
C SER A 136 -3.68 4.36 -3.65
N SER A 137 -3.55 4.54 -4.96
CA SER A 137 -3.81 3.52 -5.97
C SER A 137 -3.04 3.82 -7.26
N VAL A 138 -3.45 3.24 -8.36
CA VAL A 138 -2.84 3.42 -9.67
C VAL A 138 -3.84 3.96 -10.69
N ILE A 139 -3.35 4.84 -11.56
CA ILE A 139 -4.04 5.27 -12.78
C ILE A 139 -3.37 4.60 -13.96
N ARG A 140 -4.19 4.06 -14.85
CA ARG A 140 -3.80 3.46 -16.11
C ARG A 140 -4.25 4.34 -17.28
N GLY A 141 -3.32 4.91 -17.99
CA GLY A 141 -3.59 5.68 -19.21
C GLY A 141 -3.91 4.78 -20.42
N ALA A 142 -4.41 5.39 -21.48
CA ALA A 142 -4.83 4.71 -22.71
C ALA A 142 -3.71 3.88 -23.39
N HIS A 143 -2.46 4.31 -23.23
CA HIS A 143 -1.28 3.64 -23.83
C HIS A 143 -0.46 2.88 -22.78
N ALA A 144 -1.08 2.49 -21.66
CA ALA A 144 -0.41 1.73 -20.62
C ALA A 144 0.07 0.38 -21.17
N PHE A 145 1.33 0.08 -20.89
CA PHE A 145 1.96 -1.18 -21.28
C PHE A 145 2.70 -1.75 -20.06
N TRP A 146 2.36 -2.99 -19.72
CA TRP A 146 3.04 -3.73 -18.67
C TRP A 146 3.00 -5.23 -18.93
N MET A 147 3.32 -6.01 -17.93
CA MET A 147 3.65 -7.42 -18.09
C MET A 147 2.47 -8.38 -17.99
N TYR A 148 1.34 -7.92 -17.44
CA TYR A 148 0.17 -8.76 -17.25
C TYR A 148 -0.91 -8.41 -18.26
N LYS A 149 -1.54 -9.42 -18.84
CA LYS A 149 -2.76 -9.25 -19.64
C LYS A 149 -3.96 -9.12 -18.71
N GLY A 150 -4.86 -8.22 -19.05
CA GLY A 150 -6.11 -8.03 -18.33
C GLY A 150 -6.96 -9.30 -18.34
N LYS A 151 -7.85 -9.36 -17.36
CA LYS A 151 -8.87 -10.39 -17.26
C LYS A 151 -10.14 -9.95 -18.01
N PRO A 152 -11.06 -10.87 -18.33
CA PRO A 152 -12.38 -10.46 -18.79
C PRO A 152 -13.03 -9.45 -17.81
N PRO A 153 -13.73 -8.42 -18.31
CA PRO A 153 -14.16 -8.24 -19.70
C PRO A 153 -13.15 -7.55 -20.62
N ALA A 154 -11.95 -7.19 -20.18
CA ALA A 154 -10.97 -6.44 -20.99
C ALA A 154 -9.61 -7.16 -21.11
N PRO A 155 -9.56 -8.37 -21.67
CA PRO A 155 -8.33 -9.17 -21.78
C PRO A 155 -7.26 -8.56 -22.71
N GLU A 156 -7.64 -7.63 -23.57
CA GLU A 156 -6.73 -6.88 -24.45
C GLU A 156 -5.96 -5.79 -23.73
N ARG A 157 -6.43 -5.36 -22.55
CA ARG A 157 -5.78 -4.31 -21.76
C ARG A 157 -4.62 -4.90 -20.95
N TRP A 158 -3.59 -4.08 -20.74
CA TRP A 158 -2.51 -4.40 -19.82
C TRP A 158 -2.90 -4.01 -18.40
N GLN A 159 -2.45 -4.79 -17.42
CA GLN A 159 -2.62 -4.52 -16.00
C GLN A 159 -1.27 -4.43 -15.31
N LEU A 160 -1.19 -3.61 -14.28
CA LEU A 160 0.00 -3.48 -13.45
C LEU A 160 0.21 -4.72 -12.59
N ASP A 161 -0.86 -5.22 -12.00
CA ASP A 161 -0.88 -6.41 -11.16
C ASP A 161 -2.04 -7.35 -11.55
N PRO A 162 -1.82 -8.68 -11.58
CA PRO A 162 -2.87 -9.63 -11.97
C PRO A 162 -4.00 -9.78 -10.92
N THR A 163 -3.81 -9.24 -9.73
CA THR A 163 -4.80 -9.27 -8.64
C THR A 163 -5.71 -8.04 -8.63
N HIS A 164 -5.39 -7.00 -9.42
CA HIS A 164 -6.24 -5.83 -9.56
C HIS A 164 -7.62 -6.22 -10.11
N MET A 165 -8.66 -5.78 -9.43
CA MET A 165 -10.05 -5.85 -9.90
C MET A 165 -10.32 -4.69 -10.85
N ARG A 166 -9.66 -3.54 -10.64
CA ARG A 166 -9.72 -2.33 -11.47
C ARG A 166 -8.42 -1.55 -11.44
N GLU A 167 -8.28 -0.63 -12.36
CA GLU A 167 -7.26 0.41 -12.37
C GLU A 167 -7.93 1.68 -12.89
N TYR A 168 -7.81 2.77 -12.16
CA TYR A 168 -8.47 4.04 -12.47
C TYR A 168 -7.94 4.65 -13.77
N GLU A 169 -8.76 5.41 -14.46
CA GLU A 169 -8.36 6.07 -15.71
C GLU A 169 -7.98 7.55 -15.48
N SER A 170 -8.42 8.15 -14.37
CA SER A 170 -8.15 9.55 -14.04
C SER A 170 -8.13 9.83 -12.55
N GLU A 171 -7.60 11.00 -12.17
CA GLU A 171 -7.69 11.52 -10.79
C GLU A 171 -9.14 11.81 -10.40
N GLU A 172 -9.97 12.19 -11.37
CA GLU A 172 -11.40 12.48 -11.14
C GLU A 172 -12.17 11.20 -10.80
N GLU A 173 -11.95 10.12 -11.53
CA GLU A 173 -12.52 8.82 -11.22
C GLU A 173 -12.11 8.35 -9.83
N PHE A 174 -10.81 8.42 -9.50
CA PHE A 174 -10.30 8.05 -8.19
C PHE A 174 -10.87 8.95 -7.08
N ARG A 175 -11.02 10.25 -7.33
CA ARG A 175 -11.68 11.19 -6.44
C ARG A 175 -13.13 10.78 -6.17
N GLY A 176 -13.87 10.45 -7.22
CA GLY A 176 -15.30 10.12 -7.14
C GLY A 176 -15.61 8.91 -6.27
N VAL A 177 -14.71 7.92 -6.21
CA VAL A 177 -14.90 6.75 -5.33
C VAL A 177 -14.59 7.04 -3.86
N LEU A 178 -13.87 8.12 -3.58
CA LEU A 178 -13.55 8.55 -2.21
C LEU A 178 -14.51 9.64 -1.70
N GLU A 179 -15.47 10.11 -2.52
CA GLU A 179 -16.46 11.08 -2.10
C GLU A 179 -17.41 10.49 -1.05
N HIS A 180 -17.50 11.16 0.09
CA HIS A 180 -18.42 10.81 1.17
C HIS A 180 -18.86 12.10 1.89
N PRO A 181 -20.14 12.20 2.35
CA PRO A 181 -20.65 13.42 3.00
C PRO A 181 -19.85 13.88 4.22
N GLU A 182 -19.31 12.94 4.97
CA GLU A 182 -18.51 13.23 6.17
C GLU A 182 -17.01 13.46 5.89
N LEU A 183 -16.55 13.21 4.66
CA LEU A 183 -15.15 13.41 4.29
C LEU A 183 -14.97 14.66 3.43
N GLU A 184 -13.79 15.26 3.55
CA GLU A 184 -13.33 16.33 2.68
C GLU A 184 -11.97 15.95 2.10
N LEU A 185 -11.87 15.99 0.77
CA LEU A 185 -10.65 15.70 0.04
C LEU A 185 -9.84 16.98 -0.14
N ASP A 186 -8.73 17.10 0.57
CA ASP A 186 -7.83 18.25 0.52
C ASP A 186 -6.95 18.23 -0.72
N VAL A 187 -6.40 17.08 -1.07
CA VAL A 187 -5.48 16.88 -2.19
C VAL A 187 -5.78 15.56 -2.88
N VAL A 188 -5.93 15.61 -4.21
CA VAL A 188 -5.80 14.43 -5.06
C VAL A 188 -4.78 14.76 -6.14
N ARG A 189 -3.77 13.93 -6.27
CA ARG A 189 -2.72 14.14 -7.27
C ARG A 189 -2.17 12.82 -7.78
N SER A 190 -1.58 12.86 -8.95
CA SER A 190 -0.85 11.70 -9.46
C SER A 190 0.57 12.07 -9.88
N SER A 191 1.42 11.06 -9.87
CA SER A 191 2.82 11.17 -10.27
C SER A 191 3.20 9.98 -11.14
N GLN A 192 4.31 10.10 -11.88
CA GLN A 192 4.80 9.01 -12.71
C GLN A 192 5.16 7.79 -11.86
N LEU A 193 4.51 6.67 -12.12
CA LEU A 193 4.88 5.41 -11.49
C LEU A 193 6.22 4.93 -12.06
N LYS A 194 7.12 4.52 -11.16
CA LYS A 194 8.46 4.05 -11.53
C LYS A 194 8.70 2.66 -10.97
N ALA A 195 9.28 1.79 -11.78
CA ALA A 195 9.82 0.52 -11.32
C ALA A 195 11.33 0.60 -11.19
N PRO A 196 11.95 -0.05 -10.19
CA PRO A 196 13.40 -0.14 -10.11
C PRO A 196 14.00 -0.80 -11.35
N LEU A 197 15.11 -0.27 -11.85
CA LEU A 197 15.81 -0.84 -13.02
C LEU A 197 16.19 -2.31 -12.81
N THR A 198 16.58 -2.67 -11.60
CA THR A 198 16.92 -4.05 -11.23
C THR A 198 15.77 -5.01 -11.46
N ASP A 199 14.53 -4.57 -11.24
CA ASP A 199 13.34 -5.40 -11.44
C ASP A 199 13.13 -5.73 -12.91
N LEU A 200 13.40 -4.75 -13.78
CA LEU A 200 13.36 -4.99 -15.23
C LEU A 200 14.42 -5.99 -15.64
N VAL A 201 15.66 -5.86 -15.13
CA VAL A 201 16.76 -6.79 -15.44
C VAL A 201 16.39 -8.22 -15.01
N PHE A 202 15.93 -8.41 -13.77
CA PHE A 202 15.53 -9.73 -13.28
C PHE A 202 14.35 -10.32 -14.06
N ARG A 203 13.40 -9.49 -14.46
CA ARG A 203 12.25 -9.91 -15.26
C ARG A 203 12.65 -10.31 -16.68
N VAL A 204 13.56 -9.56 -17.29
CA VAL A 204 14.13 -9.96 -18.60
C VAL A 204 14.90 -11.28 -18.46
N ALA A 205 15.69 -11.45 -17.41
CA ALA A 205 16.40 -12.70 -17.16
C ALA A 205 15.43 -13.90 -16.93
N ALA A 206 14.30 -13.67 -16.28
CA ALA A 206 13.26 -14.68 -16.11
C ALA A 206 12.52 -15.00 -17.43
N LEU A 207 12.27 -14.00 -18.26
CA LEU A 207 11.68 -14.20 -19.60
C LEU A 207 12.64 -14.93 -20.55
N ALA A 208 13.94 -14.67 -20.43
CA ALA A 208 14.99 -15.38 -21.17
C ALA A 208 15.32 -16.77 -20.57
N HIS A 209 14.56 -17.23 -19.58
CA HIS A 209 14.79 -18.49 -18.85
C HIS A 209 16.18 -18.63 -18.20
N ILE A 210 16.90 -17.52 -18.00
CA ILE A 210 18.19 -17.48 -17.31
C ILE A 210 17.99 -17.70 -15.79
N VAL A 211 16.86 -17.19 -15.27
CA VAL A 211 16.46 -17.32 -13.86
C VAL A 211 15.05 -17.92 -13.81
N LYS A 212 14.85 -18.91 -12.95
CA LYS A 212 13.52 -19.45 -12.68
C LYS A 212 12.67 -18.41 -11.95
N ARG A 213 11.45 -18.19 -12.43
CA ARG A 213 10.52 -17.18 -11.87
C ARG A 213 10.27 -17.37 -10.37
N GLU A 214 10.20 -18.62 -9.93
CA GLU A 214 9.98 -19.01 -8.53
C GLU A 214 11.15 -18.62 -7.61
N ARG A 215 12.36 -18.47 -8.16
CA ARG A 215 13.57 -18.06 -7.42
C ARG A 215 13.78 -16.55 -7.35
N LEU A 216 12.95 -15.75 -8.01
CA LEU A 216 13.07 -14.29 -7.98
C LEU A 216 12.98 -13.71 -6.56
N PRO A 217 12.05 -14.14 -5.68
CA PRO A 217 12.00 -13.68 -4.30
C PRO A 217 13.30 -14.01 -3.54
N GLU A 218 13.82 -15.23 -3.66
CA GLU A 218 15.07 -15.67 -3.02
C GLU A 218 16.27 -14.85 -3.49
N LEU A 219 16.36 -14.58 -4.80
CA LEU A 219 17.44 -13.76 -5.36
C LEU A 219 17.44 -12.33 -4.80
N TYR A 220 16.26 -11.76 -4.57
CA TYR A 220 16.17 -10.45 -3.92
C TYR A 220 16.68 -10.47 -2.48
N LEU A 221 16.55 -11.61 -1.78
CA LEU A 221 17.05 -11.82 -0.42
C LEU A 221 18.58 -11.86 -0.35
N GLU A 222 19.19 -12.43 -1.38
CA GLU A 222 20.63 -12.66 -1.45
C GLU A 222 21.41 -11.46 -1.99
N LEU A 223 20.72 -10.41 -2.44
CA LEU A 223 21.36 -9.25 -3.05
C LEU A 223 22.20 -8.44 -2.04
N PRO A 224 23.44 -8.12 -2.39
CA PRO A 224 24.27 -7.24 -1.58
C PRO A 224 23.60 -5.90 -1.28
N GLY A 225 23.81 -5.34 -0.09
CA GLY A 225 23.18 -4.08 0.34
C GLY A 225 23.41 -2.87 -0.58
N TRP A 226 24.49 -2.87 -1.38
CA TRP A 226 24.71 -1.85 -2.40
C TRP A 226 23.72 -1.95 -3.56
N VAL A 227 23.29 -3.17 -3.95
CA VAL A 227 22.26 -3.38 -4.99
C VAL A 227 20.91 -2.85 -4.50
N SER A 228 20.55 -3.09 -3.24
CA SER A 228 19.34 -2.51 -2.64
C SER A 228 19.37 -0.99 -2.62
N ARG A 229 20.55 -0.37 -2.40
CA ARG A 229 20.71 1.08 -2.51
C ARG A 229 20.59 1.59 -3.94
N ALA A 230 21.25 0.93 -4.89
CA ALA A 230 21.15 1.25 -6.32
C ALA A 230 19.72 1.12 -6.83
N ARG A 231 18.99 0.11 -6.38
CA ARG A 231 17.59 -0.12 -6.68
C ARG A 231 16.71 1.07 -6.26
N ARG A 232 16.92 1.61 -5.06
CA ARG A 232 16.19 2.80 -4.59
C ARG A 232 16.53 4.06 -5.39
N ALA A 233 17.74 4.15 -5.92
CA ALA A 233 18.22 5.30 -6.68
C ALA A 233 17.80 5.27 -8.16
N THR A 234 17.44 4.11 -8.70
CA THR A 234 17.15 3.93 -10.13
C THR A 234 15.69 3.59 -10.36
N GLY A 235 14.90 4.56 -10.76
CA GLY A 235 13.51 4.35 -11.14
C GLY A 235 13.28 4.59 -12.63
N ILE A 236 12.80 3.57 -13.34
CA ILE A 236 12.37 3.70 -14.74
C ILE A 236 10.86 3.93 -14.77
N PRO A 237 10.39 4.95 -15.50
CA PRO A 237 8.96 5.16 -15.69
C PRO A 237 8.29 3.92 -16.28
N ILE A 238 7.18 3.50 -15.67
CA ILE A 238 6.31 2.49 -16.28
C ILE A 238 5.41 3.21 -17.29
N PRO A 239 5.48 2.87 -18.57
CA PRO A 239 4.72 3.57 -19.59
C PRO A 239 3.22 3.52 -19.33
N GLY A 240 2.57 4.68 -19.32
CA GLY A 240 1.13 4.82 -19.17
C GLY A 240 0.59 4.56 -17.76
N TYR A 241 1.43 4.29 -16.76
CA TYR A 241 0.99 4.12 -15.38
C TYR A 241 1.42 5.28 -14.50
N ARG A 242 0.52 5.71 -13.62
CA ARG A 242 0.75 6.76 -12.64
C ARG A 242 0.33 6.27 -11.26
N TRP A 243 1.08 6.65 -10.26
CA TRP A 243 0.69 6.55 -8.86
C TRP A 243 -0.30 7.66 -8.56
N VAL A 244 -1.45 7.36 -7.95
CA VAL A 244 -2.41 8.36 -7.50
C VAL A 244 -2.52 8.33 -5.99
N GLU A 245 -2.60 9.51 -5.40
CA GLU A 245 -2.68 9.73 -3.96
C GLU A 245 -3.81 10.72 -3.63
N ALA A 246 -4.53 10.43 -2.57
CA ALA A 246 -5.49 11.33 -1.96
C ALA A 246 -5.19 11.52 -0.47
N VAL A 247 -5.32 12.74 -0.01
CA VAL A 247 -5.37 13.11 1.41
C VAL A 247 -6.61 13.92 1.64
N GLY A 248 -7.24 13.68 2.75
CA GLY A 248 -8.40 14.43 3.21
C GLY A 248 -8.57 14.27 4.72
N HIS A 249 -9.67 14.78 5.22
CA HIS A 249 -10.00 14.73 6.63
C HIS A 249 -11.50 14.49 6.85
N LYS A 250 -11.86 13.98 8.02
CA LYS A 250 -13.25 13.92 8.43
C LYS A 250 -13.70 15.31 8.85
N ARG A 251 -14.85 15.75 8.31
CA ARG A 251 -15.44 17.05 8.67
C ARG A 251 -15.63 17.13 10.17
N GLY A 252 -15.35 18.30 10.73
CA GLY A 252 -15.72 18.63 12.10
C GLY A 252 -17.25 18.65 12.21
N GLY A 253 -17.80 17.99 13.22
CA GLY A 253 -19.24 18.08 13.52
C GLY A 253 -19.64 19.46 13.99
#